data_4c896003d7d9484b884dd42ecf200edb
#
_entry.id   4c896003d7d9484b884dd42ecf200edb
#
_cell.length_a   1.000
_cell.length_b   1.000
_cell.length_c   1.000
_cell.angle_alpha   90.00
_cell.angle_beta   90.00
_cell.angle_gamma   90.00
#
_symmetry.space_group_name_H-M   'P 1'
#
loop_
_entity.id
_entity.type
_entity.pdbx_description
1 polymer ?
#
loop_
_entity_poly.entity_id
_entity_poly.type
_entity_poly.pdbx_seq_one_letter_code
_entity_poly.pdbx_strand_id
1 'polypeptide(L)'
;MYTTQDFQRIINMFPIIKPCYERISHNKVSKQCMLIPYGIKCYIWFTQYKNENVCLVLEIFNKKINRVYRVGIHYDSSLCAETGTILYGTVFMNYKYKLKMISVENILYRNKIVRAPYEERINMIYQLFKKKIRSKKVMIGFPIMMNTDDIGPIDDYKVQYCQYQEGETSIKIPFKVFEKKEKNKNRIFMVRPGTQNEIYNLFDKETGEFVDIAFIPNYTTSLKMKKLFNNKVLKLEEYEDSDDEEVGGEKELLLECEYHEKFNKWKPFL
;
A
#
# COMPACT_ATOMS: atom_id res chain seq x y z
N MET A 1 21.33 -22.53 -11.29
CA MET A 1 21.19 -21.09 -11.63
C MET A 1 21.42 -20.98 -13.12
N TYR A 2 20.64 -20.19 -13.87
CA TYR A 2 20.87 -20.02 -15.30
C TYR A 2 22.12 -19.16 -15.53
N THR A 3 22.90 -19.52 -16.57
CA THR A 3 24.05 -18.72 -17.00
C THR A 3 23.60 -17.48 -17.78
N THR A 4 24.52 -16.56 -18.05
CA THR A 4 24.22 -15.39 -18.91
C THR A 4 23.80 -15.81 -20.31
N GLN A 5 24.37 -16.89 -20.84
CA GLN A 5 23.97 -17.46 -22.15
C GLN A 5 22.56 -18.06 -22.09
N ASP A 6 22.19 -18.76 -21.00
CA ASP A 6 20.84 -19.27 -20.83
C ASP A 6 19.81 -18.11 -20.76
N PHE A 7 20.15 -17.05 -20.03
CA PHE A 7 19.30 -15.85 -19.97
C PHE A 7 19.03 -15.28 -21.37
N GLN A 8 20.07 -15.06 -22.14
CA GLN A 8 19.91 -14.50 -23.51
C GLN A 8 19.11 -15.42 -24.43
N ARG A 9 19.32 -16.74 -24.35
CA ARG A 9 18.54 -17.72 -25.12
C ARG A 9 17.06 -17.70 -24.74
N ILE A 10 16.75 -17.67 -23.43
CA ILE A 10 15.38 -17.62 -22.93
C ILE A 10 14.69 -16.33 -23.42
N ILE A 11 15.36 -15.18 -23.34
CA ILE A 11 14.81 -13.91 -23.82
C ILE A 11 14.53 -13.95 -25.34
N ASN A 12 15.42 -14.52 -26.13
CA ASN A 12 15.23 -14.64 -27.56
C ASN A 12 14.08 -15.60 -27.94
N MET A 13 13.80 -16.60 -27.09
CA MET A 13 12.66 -17.51 -27.28
C MET A 13 11.34 -16.94 -26.78
N PHE A 14 11.38 -15.93 -25.90
CA PHE A 14 10.18 -15.37 -25.30
C PHE A 14 9.35 -14.65 -26.37
N PRO A 15 8.03 -14.93 -26.49
CA PRO A 15 7.18 -14.30 -27.47
C PRO A 15 7.10 -12.79 -27.31
N ILE A 16 6.96 -12.06 -28.42
CA ILE A 16 6.71 -10.61 -28.38
C ILE A 16 5.29 -10.38 -27.87
N ILE A 17 5.17 -9.93 -26.62
CA ILE A 17 3.90 -9.65 -25.97
C ILE A 17 3.79 -8.15 -25.76
N LYS A 18 2.71 -7.56 -26.25
CA LYS A 18 2.35 -6.19 -25.89
C LYS A 18 1.67 -6.22 -24.53
N PRO A 19 2.18 -5.48 -23.53
CA PRO A 19 1.50 -5.34 -22.25
C PRO A 19 0.08 -4.78 -22.46
N CYS A 20 -0.86 -5.18 -21.61
CA CYS A 20 -2.16 -4.53 -21.57
C CYS A 20 -1.99 -3.04 -21.30
N TYR A 21 -2.82 -2.22 -21.93
CA TYR A 21 -2.82 -0.79 -21.63
C TYR A 21 -3.26 -0.57 -20.17
N GLU A 22 -2.46 0.15 -19.41
CA GLU A 22 -2.69 0.43 -18.00
C GLU A 22 -2.91 1.92 -17.80
N ARG A 23 -3.96 2.27 -17.06
CA ARG A 23 -4.29 3.66 -16.70
C ARG A 23 -4.35 3.77 -15.17
N ILE A 24 -3.77 4.82 -14.63
CA ILE A 24 -3.90 5.16 -13.21
C ILE A 24 -5.08 6.12 -13.06
N SER A 25 -5.99 5.79 -12.13
CA SER A 25 -7.09 6.64 -11.69
C SER A 25 -6.93 6.94 -10.21
N HIS A 26 -7.32 8.13 -9.79
CA HIS A 26 -7.36 8.52 -8.38
C HIS A 26 -8.80 8.58 -7.83
N ASN A 27 -9.78 8.30 -8.68
CA ASN A 27 -11.18 8.29 -8.29
C ASN A 27 -11.59 6.89 -7.81
N LYS A 28 -12.30 6.83 -6.70
CA LYS A 28 -12.98 5.60 -6.28
C LYS A 28 -14.12 5.31 -7.23
N VAL A 29 -14.29 4.04 -7.54
CA VAL A 29 -15.45 3.53 -8.29
C VAL A 29 -15.96 2.32 -7.54
N SER A 30 -17.28 2.15 -7.46
CA SER A 30 -17.90 0.96 -6.88
C SER A 30 -17.84 -0.18 -7.89
N LYS A 31 -16.84 -1.03 -7.79
CA LYS A 31 -16.62 -2.18 -8.69
C LYS A 31 -15.84 -3.29 -7.98
N GLN A 32 -16.03 -4.50 -8.48
CA GLN A 32 -15.16 -5.61 -8.11
C GLN A 32 -13.74 -5.35 -8.65
N CYS A 33 -12.74 -5.46 -7.79
CA CYS A 33 -11.35 -5.23 -8.12
C CYS A 33 -10.44 -6.33 -7.57
N MET A 34 -9.27 -6.45 -8.18
CA MET A 34 -8.15 -7.22 -7.64
C MET A 34 -7.28 -6.32 -6.76
N LEU A 35 -6.92 -6.79 -5.58
CA LEU A 35 -5.96 -6.13 -4.72
C LEU A 35 -4.56 -6.57 -5.11
N ILE A 36 -3.88 -5.75 -5.90
CA ILE A 36 -2.56 -6.09 -6.44
C ILE A 36 -1.49 -5.87 -5.37
N PRO A 37 -0.69 -6.90 -5.03
CA PRO A 37 0.35 -6.78 -4.02
C PRO A 37 1.47 -5.83 -4.46
N TYR A 38 2.09 -5.19 -3.47
CA TYR A 38 3.35 -4.48 -3.66
C TYR A 38 4.46 -5.50 -3.92
N GLY A 39 5.09 -5.41 -5.08
CA GLY A 39 6.10 -6.40 -5.47
C GLY A 39 6.68 -6.14 -6.86
N ILE A 40 7.36 -7.16 -7.39
CA ILE A 40 8.03 -7.11 -8.69
C ILE A 40 7.13 -7.71 -9.75
N LYS A 41 6.83 -6.96 -10.80
CA LYS A 41 6.05 -7.45 -11.94
C LYS A 41 6.83 -8.53 -12.68
N CYS A 42 6.11 -9.55 -13.14
CA CYS A 42 6.74 -10.67 -13.82
C CYS A 42 5.83 -11.32 -14.86
N TYR A 43 6.46 -12.04 -15.77
CA TYR A 43 5.80 -13.10 -16.54
C TYR A 43 6.09 -14.43 -15.89
N ILE A 44 5.10 -15.30 -15.89
CA ILE A 44 5.21 -16.72 -15.51
C ILE A 44 5.03 -17.51 -16.79
N TRP A 45 6.09 -18.15 -17.25
CA TRP A 45 6.13 -18.85 -18.53
C TRP A 45 6.33 -20.34 -18.37
N PHE A 46 5.30 -21.10 -18.72
CA PHE A 46 5.39 -22.55 -18.87
C PHE A 46 5.83 -22.86 -20.28
N THR A 47 7.00 -23.46 -20.45
CA THR A 47 7.61 -23.72 -21.76
C THR A 47 8.53 -24.92 -21.73
N GLN A 48 9.06 -25.26 -22.89
CA GLN A 48 10.15 -26.23 -23.00
C GLN A 48 11.49 -25.47 -23.10
N TYR A 49 12.44 -25.88 -22.29
CA TYR A 49 13.81 -25.40 -22.36
C TYR A 49 14.81 -26.56 -22.15
N LYS A 50 15.77 -26.72 -23.06
CA LYS A 50 16.73 -27.84 -23.04
C LYS A 50 16.04 -29.22 -22.92
N ASN A 51 14.98 -29.46 -23.70
CA ASN A 51 14.15 -30.67 -23.71
C ASN A 51 13.43 -30.98 -22.37
N GLU A 52 13.36 -30.01 -21.44
CA GLU A 52 12.61 -30.15 -20.22
C GLU A 52 11.42 -29.21 -20.20
N ASN A 53 10.32 -29.67 -19.64
CA ASN A 53 9.20 -28.76 -19.28
C ASN A 53 9.59 -27.94 -18.05
N VAL A 54 9.56 -26.62 -18.18
CA VAL A 54 9.97 -25.69 -17.14
C VAL A 54 8.92 -24.62 -16.90
N CYS A 55 8.83 -24.18 -15.64
CA CYS A 55 8.12 -22.95 -15.28
C CYS A 55 9.17 -21.88 -14.96
N LEU A 56 9.20 -20.85 -15.77
CA LEU A 56 10.12 -19.71 -15.64
C LEU A 56 9.39 -18.50 -15.11
N VAL A 57 10.02 -17.79 -14.20
CA VAL A 57 9.60 -16.43 -13.79
C VAL A 57 10.60 -15.45 -14.39
N LEU A 58 10.05 -14.50 -15.15
CA LEU A 58 10.79 -13.42 -15.81
C LEU A 58 10.42 -12.10 -15.13
N GLU A 59 11.26 -11.63 -14.23
CA GLU A 59 11.04 -10.38 -13.50
C GLU A 59 11.25 -9.17 -14.41
N ILE A 60 10.35 -8.19 -14.31
CA ILE A 60 10.31 -7.01 -15.15
C ILE A 60 10.74 -5.79 -14.33
N PHE A 61 11.72 -5.06 -14.84
CA PHE A 61 12.13 -3.78 -14.30
C PHE A 61 12.30 -2.76 -15.44
N ASN A 62 11.75 -1.58 -15.29
CA ASN A 62 11.76 -0.53 -16.33
C ASN A 62 11.30 -1.05 -17.71
N LYS A 63 10.22 -1.83 -17.73
CA LYS A 63 9.62 -2.45 -18.93
C LYS A 63 10.53 -3.46 -19.65
N LYS A 64 11.64 -3.88 -19.05
CA LYS A 64 12.55 -4.90 -19.58
C LYS A 64 12.62 -6.08 -18.62
N ILE A 65 12.81 -7.28 -19.18
CA ILE A 65 13.09 -8.47 -18.40
C ILE A 65 14.53 -8.36 -17.92
N ASN A 66 14.74 -8.35 -16.58
CA ASN A 66 16.07 -8.22 -16.02
C ASN A 66 16.55 -9.45 -15.26
N ARG A 67 15.64 -10.36 -14.93
CA ARG A 67 15.98 -11.61 -14.22
C ARG A 67 15.09 -12.75 -14.67
N VAL A 68 15.70 -13.94 -14.83
CA VAL A 68 14.99 -15.18 -15.15
C VAL A 68 15.41 -16.26 -14.17
N TYR A 69 14.45 -17.01 -13.64
CA TYR A 69 14.72 -18.17 -12.81
C TYR A 69 13.62 -19.23 -12.93
N ARG A 70 13.97 -20.47 -12.67
CA ARG A 70 13.04 -21.60 -12.66
C ARG A 70 12.32 -21.66 -11.31
N VAL A 71 11.03 -21.97 -11.36
CA VAL A 71 10.20 -22.17 -10.17
C VAL A 71 9.76 -23.63 -10.10
N GLY A 72 9.96 -24.24 -8.94
CA GLY A 72 9.56 -25.62 -8.68
C GLY A 72 8.10 -25.70 -8.25
N ILE A 73 7.20 -25.77 -9.22
CA ILE A 73 5.77 -26.03 -9.02
C ILE A 73 5.35 -27.25 -9.80
N HIS A 74 4.29 -27.92 -9.34
CA HIS A 74 3.67 -29.01 -10.09
C HIS A 74 2.65 -28.47 -11.07
N TYR A 75 2.75 -28.83 -12.33
CA TYR A 75 1.83 -28.41 -13.38
C TYR A 75 1.69 -29.47 -14.46
N ASP A 76 0.60 -29.40 -15.20
CA ASP A 76 0.34 -30.28 -16.34
C ASP A 76 1.26 -29.89 -17.51
N SER A 77 1.92 -30.88 -18.11
CA SER A 77 2.86 -30.66 -19.22
C SER A 77 2.25 -30.00 -20.44
N SER A 78 0.91 -30.10 -20.61
CA SER A 78 0.20 -29.43 -21.70
C SER A 78 0.30 -27.89 -21.64
N LEU A 79 0.70 -27.31 -20.50
CA LEU A 79 0.97 -25.89 -20.41
C LEU A 79 2.24 -25.45 -21.14
N CYS A 80 3.15 -26.40 -21.37
CA CYS A 80 4.42 -26.18 -22.08
C CYS A 80 4.34 -26.51 -23.57
N ALA A 81 3.17 -26.95 -24.08
CA ALA A 81 3.03 -27.33 -25.49
C ALA A 81 3.29 -26.13 -26.42
N GLU A 82 3.89 -26.36 -27.57
CA GLU A 82 4.23 -25.35 -28.58
C GLU A 82 5.06 -24.19 -27.99
N THR A 83 4.55 -22.97 -28.05
CA THR A 83 5.19 -21.79 -27.44
C THR A 83 4.86 -21.61 -25.97
N GLY A 84 4.00 -22.47 -25.41
CA GLY A 84 3.68 -22.54 -23.99
C GLY A 84 2.55 -21.64 -23.53
N THR A 85 2.50 -21.41 -22.22
CA THR A 85 1.50 -20.59 -21.55
C THR A 85 2.20 -19.49 -20.78
N ILE A 86 1.77 -18.23 -20.97
CA ILE A 86 2.33 -17.07 -20.28
C ILE A 86 1.24 -16.38 -19.48
N LEU A 87 1.49 -16.29 -18.18
CA LEU A 87 0.70 -15.50 -17.24
C LEU A 87 1.47 -14.22 -16.88
N TYR A 88 0.74 -13.20 -16.49
CA TYR A 88 1.30 -11.94 -15.99
C TYR A 88 0.89 -11.75 -14.53
N GLY A 89 1.81 -11.26 -13.71
CA GLY A 89 1.52 -11.10 -12.30
C GLY A 89 2.60 -10.35 -11.52
N THR A 90 2.56 -10.55 -10.20
CA THR A 90 3.47 -9.90 -9.26
C THR A 90 4.08 -10.91 -8.30
N VAL A 91 5.40 -10.90 -8.19
CA VAL A 91 6.14 -11.60 -7.11
C VAL A 91 6.14 -10.70 -5.88
N PHE A 92 5.68 -11.21 -4.76
CA PHE A 92 5.57 -10.45 -3.52
C PHE A 92 5.92 -11.30 -2.29
N MET A 93 6.07 -10.65 -1.14
CA MET A 93 6.20 -11.32 0.14
C MET A 93 4.85 -11.37 0.84
N ASN A 94 4.38 -12.58 1.18
CA ASN A 94 3.23 -12.75 2.04
C ASN A 94 3.68 -12.69 3.50
N TYR A 95 3.10 -11.80 4.29
CA TYR A 95 3.52 -11.54 5.67
C TYR A 95 3.11 -12.64 6.64
N LYS A 96 1.93 -13.23 6.42
CA LYS A 96 1.39 -14.29 7.25
C LYS A 96 2.23 -15.57 7.19
N TYR A 97 2.65 -15.94 5.98
CA TYR A 97 3.43 -17.16 5.76
C TYR A 97 4.94 -16.92 5.66
N LYS A 98 5.37 -15.67 5.62
CA LYS A 98 6.78 -15.25 5.42
C LYS A 98 7.42 -15.90 4.17
N LEU A 99 6.62 -16.09 3.13
CA LEU A 99 7.02 -16.77 1.90
C LEU A 99 6.86 -15.84 0.69
N LYS A 100 7.75 -16.01 -0.29
CA LYS A 100 7.55 -15.40 -1.60
C LYS A 100 6.41 -16.12 -2.31
N MET A 101 5.46 -15.33 -2.79
CA MET A 101 4.29 -15.78 -3.55
C MET A 101 4.23 -15.07 -4.90
N ILE A 102 3.44 -15.64 -5.81
CA ILE A 102 3.16 -15.04 -7.11
C ILE A 102 1.66 -14.85 -7.22
N SER A 103 1.24 -13.60 -7.35
CA SER A 103 -0.13 -13.22 -7.67
C SER A 103 -0.28 -13.16 -9.18
N VAL A 104 -1.24 -13.90 -9.75
CA VAL A 104 -1.51 -13.91 -11.18
C VAL A 104 -2.68 -12.99 -11.50
N GLU A 105 -2.43 -12.01 -12.34
CA GLU A 105 -3.36 -10.93 -12.66
C GLU A 105 -3.98 -11.09 -14.04
N ASN A 106 -3.28 -11.78 -14.96
CA ASN A 106 -3.73 -11.93 -16.33
C ASN A 106 -3.12 -13.19 -17.00
N ILE A 107 -3.79 -13.67 -18.05
CA ILE A 107 -3.26 -14.64 -19.01
C ILE A 107 -3.05 -13.94 -20.35
N LEU A 108 -1.83 -14.01 -20.89
CA LEU A 108 -1.45 -13.29 -22.09
C LEU A 108 -1.29 -14.21 -23.28
N TYR A 109 -0.88 -15.45 -23.04
CA TYR A 109 -0.53 -16.39 -24.09
C TYR A 109 -0.87 -17.82 -23.67
N ARG A 110 -1.50 -18.56 -24.57
CA ARG A 110 -1.77 -19.99 -24.44
C ARG A 110 -1.67 -20.63 -25.83
N ASN A 111 -0.44 -21.03 -26.22
CA ASN A 111 -0.03 -21.42 -27.56
C ASN A 111 -0.20 -20.31 -28.62
N LYS A 112 -1.02 -19.32 -28.35
CA LYS A 112 -1.27 -18.09 -29.13
C LYS A 112 -1.66 -16.94 -28.20
N ILE A 113 -1.61 -15.72 -28.72
CA ILE A 113 -2.05 -14.54 -27.95
C ILE A 113 -3.52 -14.70 -27.56
N VAL A 114 -3.81 -14.52 -26.28
CA VAL A 114 -5.18 -14.57 -25.73
C VAL A 114 -5.86 -13.24 -26.01
N ARG A 115 -6.86 -13.26 -26.88
CA ARG A 115 -7.69 -12.10 -27.25
C ARG A 115 -9.11 -12.26 -26.74
N ALA A 116 -9.26 -12.71 -25.52
CA ALA A 116 -10.56 -12.90 -24.88
C ALA A 116 -10.92 -11.68 -23.99
N PRO A 117 -12.19 -11.39 -23.75
CA PRO A 117 -12.63 -10.45 -22.74
C PRO A 117 -12.02 -10.74 -21.37
N TYR A 118 -11.96 -9.73 -20.51
CA TYR A 118 -11.32 -9.87 -19.20
C TYR A 118 -11.89 -11.01 -18.35
N GLU A 119 -13.21 -11.12 -18.27
CA GLU A 119 -13.89 -12.14 -17.49
C GLU A 119 -13.55 -13.56 -17.97
N GLU A 120 -13.47 -13.76 -19.27
CA GLU A 120 -13.05 -15.04 -19.85
C GLU A 120 -11.60 -15.35 -19.50
N ARG A 121 -10.71 -14.36 -19.52
CA ARG A 121 -9.30 -14.53 -19.13
C ARG A 121 -9.17 -14.93 -17.65
N ILE A 122 -9.95 -14.29 -16.78
CA ILE A 122 -10.00 -14.67 -15.36
C ILE A 122 -10.51 -16.09 -15.18
N ASN A 123 -11.55 -16.47 -15.89
CA ASN A 123 -12.05 -17.85 -15.87
C ASN A 123 -11.00 -18.85 -16.39
N MET A 124 -10.28 -18.52 -17.46
CA MET A 124 -9.17 -19.34 -17.94
C MET A 124 -8.12 -19.59 -16.86
N ILE A 125 -7.68 -18.52 -16.15
CA ILE A 125 -6.71 -18.64 -15.07
C ILE A 125 -7.29 -19.50 -13.93
N TYR A 126 -8.54 -19.30 -13.56
CA TYR A 126 -9.20 -20.13 -12.55
C TYR A 126 -9.18 -21.61 -12.92
N GLN A 127 -9.49 -21.95 -14.18
CA GLN A 127 -9.44 -23.33 -14.66
C GLN A 127 -8.02 -23.90 -14.66
N LEU A 128 -7.00 -23.08 -14.94
CA LEU A 128 -5.60 -23.51 -14.84
C LEU A 128 -5.23 -23.89 -13.40
N PHE A 129 -5.59 -23.07 -12.42
CA PHE A 129 -5.32 -23.36 -11.01
C PHE A 129 -6.13 -24.57 -10.50
N LYS A 130 -7.37 -24.70 -10.92
CA LYS A 130 -8.20 -25.84 -10.50
C LYS A 130 -7.72 -27.18 -11.05
N LYS A 131 -7.25 -27.23 -12.28
CA LYS A 131 -6.99 -28.48 -13.00
C LYS A 131 -5.53 -28.75 -13.28
N LYS A 132 -4.71 -27.73 -13.47
CA LYS A 132 -3.39 -27.88 -14.11
C LYS A 132 -2.21 -27.40 -13.29
N ILE A 133 -2.41 -26.61 -12.24
CA ILE A 133 -1.33 -26.07 -11.42
C ILE A 133 -1.55 -26.48 -9.98
N ARG A 134 -0.57 -27.14 -9.37
CA ARG A 134 -0.57 -27.49 -7.95
C ARG A 134 0.74 -27.06 -7.33
N SER A 135 0.68 -26.23 -6.32
CA SER A 135 1.86 -25.71 -5.65
C SER A 135 2.00 -26.25 -4.23
N LYS A 136 3.21 -26.72 -3.87
CA LYS A 136 3.56 -27.09 -2.49
C LYS A 136 4.62 -26.17 -1.87
N LYS A 137 5.54 -25.62 -2.67
CA LYS A 137 6.69 -24.82 -2.18
C LYS A 137 6.63 -23.34 -2.57
N VAL A 138 6.08 -23.01 -3.71
CA VAL A 138 5.87 -21.62 -4.14
C VAL A 138 4.39 -21.46 -4.35
N MET A 139 3.77 -20.62 -3.54
CA MET A 139 2.35 -20.35 -3.70
C MET A 139 2.16 -19.40 -4.87
N ILE A 140 1.39 -19.89 -5.85
CA ILE A 140 0.94 -19.10 -6.99
C ILE A 140 -0.58 -19.12 -7.00
N GLY A 141 -1.20 -17.98 -7.16
CA GLY A 141 -2.66 -17.87 -7.11
C GLY A 141 -3.17 -16.53 -7.57
N PHE A 142 -4.47 -16.32 -7.37
CA PHE A 142 -5.08 -15.03 -7.59
C PHE A 142 -4.74 -14.03 -6.49
N PRO A 143 -4.70 -12.72 -6.80
CA PRO A 143 -4.82 -11.68 -5.78
C PRO A 143 -6.18 -11.76 -5.09
N ILE A 144 -6.31 -11.17 -3.93
CA ILE A 144 -7.60 -11.02 -3.26
C ILE A 144 -8.52 -10.21 -4.18
N MET A 145 -9.75 -10.69 -4.35
CA MET A 145 -10.80 -10.01 -5.12
C MET A 145 -11.90 -9.56 -4.17
N MET A 146 -12.29 -8.30 -4.24
CA MET A 146 -13.37 -7.73 -3.44
C MET A 146 -13.99 -6.49 -4.10
N ASN A 147 -15.14 -6.07 -3.61
CA ASN A 147 -15.70 -4.79 -4.02
C ASN A 147 -14.92 -3.65 -3.38
N THR A 148 -14.77 -2.57 -4.12
CA THR A 148 -14.05 -1.38 -3.62
C THR A 148 -14.73 -0.73 -2.41
N ASP A 149 -16.04 -0.95 -2.23
CA ASP A 149 -16.80 -0.43 -1.10
C ASP A 149 -16.55 -1.23 0.19
N ASP A 150 -16.13 -2.50 0.06
CA ASP A 150 -15.92 -3.44 1.15
C ASP A 150 -14.45 -3.56 1.57
N ILE A 151 -13.56 -2.73 1.01
CA ILE A 151 -12.12 -2.81 1.31
C ILE A 151 -11.86 -2.44 2.77
N GLY A 152 -11.42 -3.46 3.52
CA GLY A 152 -10.96 -3.36 4.89
C GLY A 152 -9.43 -3.54 5.01
N PRO A 153 -8.91 -3.67 6.24
CA PRO A 153 -7.51 -4.02 6.48
C PRO A 153 -7.12 -5.32 5.78
N ILE A 154 -5.95 -5.35 5.17
CA ILE A 154 -5.39 -6.54 4.51
C ILE A 154 -4.08 -6.91 5.20
N ASP A 155 -4.09 -8.03 5.92
CA ASP A 155 -2.95 -8.48 6.72
C ASP A 155 -2.03 -9.45 5.96
N ASP A 156 -2.51 -10.03 4.86
CA ASP A 156 -1.76 -11.04 4.11
C ASP A 156 -0.56 -10.46 3.36
N TYR A 157 -0.71 -9.25 2.79
CA TYR A 157 0.33 -8.55 2.05
C TYR A 157 0.03 -7.05 1.90
N LYS A 158 1.08 -6.26 1.66
CA LYS A 158 0.94 -4.84 1.34
C LYS A 158 0.33 -4.69 -0.04
N VAL A 159 -0.84 -4.05 -0.12
CA VAL A 159 -1.51 -3.75 -1.39
C VAL A 159 -0.92 -2.49 -2.02
N GLN A 160 -0.67 -2.54 -3.33
CA GLN A 160 -0.18 -1.40 -4.11
C GLN A 160 -1.31 -0.68 -4.83
N TYR A 161 -2.18 -1.46 -5.49
CA TYR A 161 -3.29 -0.96 -6.29
C TYR A 161 -4.53 -1.81 -6.12
N CYS A 162 -5.70 -1.17 -6.22
CA CYS A 162 -6.94 -1.83 -6.59
C CYS A 162 -7.04 -1.79 -8.12
N GLN A 163 -7.10 -2.93 -8.77
CA GLN A 163 -7.16 -3.02 -10.22
C GLN A 163 -8.49 -3.59 -10.68
N TYR A 164 -9.15 -2.91 -11.59
CA TYR A 164 -10.33 -3.40 -12.30
C TYR A 164 -10.16 -3.20 -13.80
N GLN A 165 -11.06 -3.77 -14.60
CA GLN A 165 -10.98 -3.68 -16.06
C GLN A 165 -12.12 -2.83 -16.63
N GLU A 166 -11.79 -2.01 -17.61
CA GLU A 166 -12.74 -1.29 -18.48
C GLU A 166 -12.42 -1.59 -19.94
N GLY A 167 -13.24 -2.45 -20.56
CA GLY A 167 -12.93 -2.95 -21.91
C GLY A 167 -11.55 -3.65 -21.93
N GLU A 168 -10.63 -3.17 -22.73
CA GLU A 168 -9.26 -3.70 -22.84
C GLU A 168 -8.26 -2.99 -21.90
N THR A 169 -8.70 -1.96 -21.17
CA THR A 169 -7.83 -1.15 -20.32
C THR A 169 -7.89 -1.61 -18.86
N SER A 170 -6.74 -1.87 -18.28
CA SER A 170 -6.59 -2.07 -16.84
C SER A 170 -6.53 -0.74 -16.11
N ILE A 171 -7.52 -0.47 -15.25
CA ILE A 171 -7.55 0.72 -14.41
C ILE A 171 -6.96 0.37 -13.04
N LYS A 172 -5.96 1.12 -12.62
CA LYS A 172 -5.28 0.97 -11.33
C LYS A 172 -5.57 2.17 -10.45
N ILE A 173 -6.14 1.92 -9.27
CA ILE A 173 -6.35 2.94 -8.24
C ILE A 173 -5.31 2.69 -7.13
N PRO A 174 -4.44 3.65 -6.82
CA PRO A 174 -3.49 3.52 -5.71
C PRO A 174 -4.21 3.14 -4.41
N PHE A 175 -3.75 2.12 -3.71
CA PHE A 175 -4.45 1.58 -2.53
C PHE A 175 -4.64 2.63 -1.42
N LYS A 176 -3.71 3.57 -1.28
CA LYS A 176 -3.83 4.71 -0.34
C LYS A 176 -5.12 5.51 -0.47
N VAL A 177 -5.83 5.42 -1.61
CA VAL A 177 -7.15 6.07 -1.81
C VAL A 177 -8.24 5.36 -0.98
N PHE A 178 -8.04 4.06 -0.70
CA PHE A 178 -8.97 3.22 0.07
C PHE A 178 -8.57 3.08 1.52
N GLU A 179 -7.28 3.30 1.83
CA GLU A 179 -6.87 3.38 3.23
C GLU A 179 -7.77 4.44 3.87
N LYS A 180 -8.72 3.98 4.68
CA LYS A 180 -9.34 4.89 5.63
C LYS A 180 -8.14 5.45 6.37
N LYS A 181 -7.81 6.73 6.15
CA LYS A 181 -7.07 7.45 7.15
C LYS A 181 -7.86 7.15 8.41
N GLU A 182 -7.31 6.31 9.31
CA GLU A 182 -7.81 6.30 10.66
C GLU A 182 -7.75 7.75 11.06
N LYS A 183 -8.91 8.36 11.01
CA LYS A 183 -9.15 9.63 11.63
C LYS A 183 -9.18 9.32 13.12
N ASN A 184 -8.04 9.04 13.71
CA ASN A 184 -7.77 9.52 15.05
C ASN A 184 -7.75 11.03 14.91
N LYS A 185 -8.98 11.55 14.68
CA LYS A 185 -9.20 12.97 14.53
C LYS A 185 -8.82 13.71 15.79
N ASN A 186 -8.72 13.00 16.91
CA ASN A 186 -8.47 13.56 18.21
C ASN A 186 -7.36 12.78 18.91
N ARG A 187 -6.36 13.49 19.37
CA ARG A 187 -5.26 12.97 20.19
C ARG A 187 -5.03 13.91 21.37
N ILE A 188 -4.74 13.35 22.52
CA ILE A 188 -4.40 14.11 23.71
C ILE A 188 -2.89 14.38 23.71
N PHE A 189 -2.55 15.66 23.78
CA PHE A 189 -1.17 16.12 23.89
C PHE A 189 -0.97 16.84 25.23
N MET A 190 0.25 16.77 25.73
CA MET A 190 0.73 17.68 26.74
C MET A 190 1.13 18.98 26.05
N VAL A 191 0.49 20.07 26.42
CA VAL A 191 0.65 21.38 25.78
C VAL A 191 1.39 22.31 26.71
N ARG A 192 2.44 22.96 26.21
CA ARG A 192 3.23 23.97 26.91
C ARG A 192 3.22 25.27 26.12
N PRO A 193 3.15 26.44 26.77
CA PRO A 193 3.38 27.70 26.08
C PRO A 193 4.82 27.76 25.57
N GLY A 194 5.00 28.29 24.37
CA GLY A 194 6.32 28.53 23.82
C GLY A 194 6.92 29.84 24.37
N THR A 195 8.19 30.06 23.99
CA THR A 195 8.93 31.29 24.36
C THR A 195 8.36 32.55 23.69
N GLN A 196 7.61 32.38 22.61
CA GLN A 196 6.90 33.50 21.95
C GLN A 196 5.41 33.46 22.29
N ASN A 197 4.82 34.64 22.38
CA ASN A 197 3.39 34.79 22.66
C ASN A 197 2.55 34.04 21.59
N GLU A 198 1.51 33.36 22.06
CA GLU A 198 0.54 32.61 21.20
C GLU A 198 1.11 31.36 20.49
N ILE A 199 2.33 30.97 20.79
CA ILE A 199 2.88 29.68 20.37
C ILE A 199 2.69 28.68 21.49
N TYR A 200 2.14 27.49 21.12
CA TYR A 200 1.91 26.38 22.04
C TYR A 200 2.52 25.13 21.48
N ASN A 201 3.46 24.56 22.20
CA ASN A 201 4.18 23.36 21.82
C ASN A 201 3.40 22.12 22.27
N LEU A 202 3.29 21.12 21.39
CA LEU A 202 2.63 19.86 21.64
C LEU A 202 3.67 18.77 21.91
N PHE A 203 3.52 18.07 23.01
CA PHE A 203 4.37 16.97 23.39
C PHE A 203 3.55 15.68 23.49
N ASP A 204 4.14 14.56 23.14
CA ASP A 204 3.54 13.27 23.36
C ASP A 204 3.33 13.05 24.87
N LYS A 205 2.13 12.65 25.24
CA LYS A 205 1.76 12.49 26.65
C LYS A 205 2.50 11.34 27.36
N GLU A 206 2.96 10.31 26.60
CA GLU A 206 3.61 9.11 27.17
C GLU A 206 5.14 9.24 27.16
N THR A 207 5.70 9.74 26.06
CA THR A 207 7.15 9.86 25.89
C THR A 207 7.70 11.21 26.33
N GLY A 208 6.87 12.25 26.40
CA GLY A 208 7.31 13.63 26.65
C GLY A 208 8.08 14.28 25.49
N GLU A 209 8.16 13.61 24.34
CA GLU A 209 8.85 14.13 23.17
C GLU A 209 8.04 15.22 22.45
N PHE A 210 8.75 16.22 21.93
CA PHE A 210 8.14 17.27 21.09
C PHE A 210 7.56 16.68 19.82
N VAL A 211 6.30 16.99 19.51
CA VAL A 211 5.59 16.49 18.33
C VAL A 211 5.43 17.58 17.29
N ASP A 212 4.87 18.75 17.67
CA ASP A 212 4.57 19.83 16.74
C ASP A 212 4.18 21.11 17.52
N ILE A 213 3.87 22.17 16.77
CA ILE A 213 3.29 23.40 17.27
C ILE A 213 1.78 23.37 17.02
N ALA A 214 0.96 23.71 18.02
CA ALA A 214 -0.48 23.76 17.92
C ALA A 214 -0.95 24.77 16.86
N PHE A 215 -1.92 24.36 16.06
CA PHE A 215 -2.56 25.23 15.09
C PHE A 215 -3.66 26.04 15.75
N ILE A 216 -3.49 27.37 15.82
CA ILE A 216 -4.48 28.31 16.35
C ILE A 216 -5.17 29.01 15.16
N PRO A 217 -6.39 28.57 14.76
CA PRO A 217 -7.00 28.98 13.49
C PRO A 217 -7.54 30.44 13.50
N ASN A 218 -7.86 30.99 14.66
CA ASN A 218 -8.50 32.28 14.77
C ASN A 218 -8.30 32.92 16.14
N TYR A 219 -8.65 34.17 16.23
CA TYR A 219 -8.55 35.00 17.44
C TYR A 219 -9.31 34.43 18.64
N THR A 220 -10.50 33.86 18.42
CA THR A 220 -11.30 33.25 19.49
C THR A 220 -10.57 32.06 20.13
N THR A 221 -9.96 31.23 19.34
CA THR A 221 -9.13 30.09 19.82
C THR A 221 -7.90 30.60 20.56
N SER A 222 -7.24 31.67 20.06
CA SER A 222 -6.10 32.30 20.73
C SER A 222 -6.49 32.84 22.11
N LEU A 223 -7.62 33.55 22.23
CA LEU A 223 -8.11 34.06 23.50
C LEU A 223 -8.41 32.94 24.50
N LYS A 224 -9.01 31.84 24.05
CA LYS A 224 -9.30 30.71 24.93
C LYS A 224 -7.99 30.04 25.41
N MET A 225 -7.00 29.84 24.51
CA MET A 225 -5.69 29.35 24.91
C MET A 225 -5.00 30.27 25.93
N LYS A 226 -5.00 31.59 25.69
CA LYS A 226 -4.50 32.58 26.66
C LYS A 226 -5.15 32.43 28.01
N LYS A 227 -6.47 32.35 28.07
CA LYS A 227 -7.20 32.17 29.34
C LYS A 227 -6.80 30.87 30.04
N LEU A 228 -6.62 29.76 29.32
CA LEU A 228 -6.23 28.49 29.92
C LEU A 228 -4.83 28.53 30.54
N PHE A 229 -3.89 29.26 29.93
CA PHE A 229 -2.51 29.32 30.40
C PHE A 229 -2.26 30.53 31.34
N ASN A 230 -3.04 31.63 31.22
CA ASN A 230 -2.87 32.87 32.02
C ASN A 230 -3.77 32.95 33.27
N ASN A 231 -4.53 31.89 33.62
CA ASN A 231 -5.45 31.91 34.75
C ASN A 231 -4.79 32.10 36.15
N LYS A 232 -3.49 32.38 36.23
CA LYS A 232 -2.84 32.80 37.47
C LYS A 232 -2.85 34.34 37.68
N VAL A 233 -3.08 35.13 36.62
CA VAL A 233 -3.00 36.62 36.72
C VAL A 233 -4.27 37.25 37.26
N LEU A 234 -5.41 36.61 37.20
CA LEU A 234 -6.68 37.17 37.65
C LEU A 234 -7.04 36.94 39.12
N LYS A 235 -6.16 36.31 39.92
CA LYS A 235 -6.33 36.17 41.39
C LYS A 235 -5.38 37.07 42.21
N LEU A 236 -4.62 37.94 41.56
CA LEU A 236 -3.58 38.76 42.21
C LEU A 236 -3.94 40.24 42.33
N GLU A 237 -5.24 40.64 42.13
CA GLU A 237 -5.65 42.01 42.39
C GLU A 237 -6.31 42.22 43.78
N GLU A 238 -6.34 41.20 44.64
CA GLU A 238 -6.76 41.39 46.06
C GLU A 238 -5.79 40.63 46.97
N TYR A 239 -4.64 41.19 47.26
CA TYR A 239 -3.87 41.11 48.53
C TYR A 239 -2.44 41.53 48.28
N GLU A 240 -2.09 42.67 48.77
CA GLU A 240 -0.72 43.12 49.04
C GLU A 240 -0.07 42.25 50.13
N ASP A 241 1.27 42.11 49.99
CA ASP A 241 2.20 41.59 50.98
C ASP A 241 2.33 40.05 51.11
N SER A 242 3.20 39.48 50.30
CA SER A 242 4.21 38.52 50.79
C SER A 242 5.30 38.30 49.72
N ASP A 243 6.56 38.60 50.06
CA ASP A 243 7.78 38.28 49.37
C ASP A 243 8.01 36.76 49.39
N ASP A 244 7.39 36.05 48.49
CA ASP A 244 7.81 34.67 48.12
C ASP A 244 7.94 34.64 46.59
N GLU A 245 9.21 34.63 46.13
CA GLU A 245 9.59 34.29 44.78
C GLU A 245 9.16 32.83 44.46
N GLU A 246 7.88 32.62 44.13
CA GLU A 246 7.44 31.38 43.53
C GLU A 246 8.01 31.29 42.09
N VAL A 247 9.03 30.49 41.91
CA VAL A 247 9.52 30.00 40.61
C VAL A 247 8.31 29.52 39.81
N GLY A 248 7.88 30.33 38.85
CA GLY A 248 6.75 30.03 37.96
C GLY A 248 7.05 28.81 37.12
N GLY A 249 6.68 27.63 37.60
CA GLY A 249 6.74 26.40 36.81
C GLY A 249 5.90 26.55 35.55
N GLU A 250 6.45 26.21 34.41
CA GLU A 250 5.74 26.20 33.14
C GLU A 250 4.45 25.38 33.28
N LYS A 251 3.31 26.03 33.05
CA LYS A 251 2.00 25.39 33.18
C LYS A 251 1.80 24.42 32.03
N GLU A 252 1.73 23.14 32.30
CA GLU A 252 1.44 22.07 31.35
C GLU A 252 -0.02 21.71 31.41
N LEU A 253 -0.68 21.52 30.28
CA LEU A 253 -2.07 21.10 30.20
C LEU A 253 -2.22 19.95 29.22
N LEU A 254 -3.02 18.95 29.59
CA LEU A 254 -3.45 17.90 28.67
C LEU A 254 -4.66 18.41 27.88
N LEU A 255 -4.48 18.60 26.58
CA LEU A 255 -5.54 19.04 25.68
C LEU A 255 -5.78 18.01 24.59
N GLU A 256 -7.05 17.76 24.34
CA GLU A 256 -7.47 17.03 23.15
C GLU A 256 -7.30 17.92 21.92
N CYS A 257 -6.66 17.42 20.89
CA CYS A 257 -6.40 18.14 19.64
C CYS A 257 -6.96 17.36 18.44
N GLU A 258 -7.60 18.07 17.55
CA GLU A 258 -8.08 17.57 16.27
C GLU A 258 -7.03 17.81 15.18
N TYR A 259 -6.73 16.79 14.35
CA TYR A 259 -5.80 16.96 13.24
C TYR A 259 -6.46 17.70 12.07
N HIS A 260 -5.89 18.83 11.68
CA HIS A 260 -6.37 19.65 10.58
C HIS A 260 -5.62 19.32 9.28
N GLU A 261 -6.23 18.52 8.41
CA GLU A 261 -5.61 17.97 7.19
C GLU A 261 -5.04 19.03 6.23
N LYS A 262 -5.75 20.16 6.06
CA LYS A 262 -5.34 21.23 5.13
C LYS A 262 -4.01 21.89 5.51
N PHE A 263 -3.73 21.99 6.81
CA PHE A 263 -2.53 22.64 7.33
C PHE A 263 -1.51 21.65 7.88
N ASN A 264 -1.84 20.34 7.88
CA ASN A 264 -1.03 19.27 8.48
C ASN A 264 -0.62 19.58 9.93
N LYS A 265 -1.55 20.11 10.74
CA LYS A 265 -1.33 20.59 12.09
C LYS A 265 -2.42 20.12 13.05
N TRP A 266 -2.08 20.04 14.33
CA TRP A 266 -3.01 19.71 15.40
C TRP A 266 -3.65 20.99 15.97
N LYS A 267 -4.97 21.03 15.98
CA LYS A 267 -5.77 22.14 16.53
C LYS A 267 -6.34 21.72 17.88
N PRO A 268 -6.10 22.46 18.97
CA PRO A 268 -6.71 22.21 20.27
C PRO A 268 -8.25 22.29 20.22
N PHE A 269 -8.88 21.34 20.91
CA PHE A 269 -10.33 21.31 21.11
C PHE A 269 -10.62 22.10 22.40
N LEU A 270 -11.28 23.28 22.27
CA LEU A 270 -11.45 24.25 23.36
C LEU A 270 -12.93 24.58 23.59
#